data_caaf42a60682780ace6ac9a46755d14f
#
_entry.id   caaf42a60682780ace6ac9a46755d14f
#
_cell.length_a   1.000
_cell.length_b   1.000
_cell.length_c   1.000
_cell.angle_alpha   90.00
_cell.angle_beta   90.00
_cell.angle_gamma   90.00
#
_symmetry.space_group_name_H-M   'P 1'
#
loop_
_entity.id
_entity.type
_entity.pdbx_description
1 polymer ?
#
loop_
_entity_poly.entity_id
_entity_poly.type
_entity_poly.pdbx_seq_one_letter_code
_entity_poly.pdbx_strand_id
1 'polypeptide(L)'
;MWVRTVCFCFFSYLFAGEIGAAIPADFIFHDKPVDALCFFNMEGNEIDLNQCGLAKENYVMKGQNSKLIAEGFIGYNWQDPEFSDSAQGYSYYKFFNAGEKLYWLYTLNSGGGTGVFTAIHLVKRKKADILNLETLAGGDRCNGGLQNVSESNHHLIFSQNLTAYDLIALSKEPDPRVKAYDDLAACAICCVAKAYYKVDSNAQLKFDYVDLGTIADTKEMPNQGALQSCFNQLFISYIAAGNSKLTQNTLNEFAAKFKQTCTKLN
;
A
#
# COMPACT_ATOMS: atom_id res chain seq x y z
N MET A 1 -37.31 -63.80 8.12
CA MET A 1 -35.89 -63.45 8.37
C MET A 1 -35.52 -62.31 7.42
N TRP A 2 -35.61 -61.04 7.94
CA TRP A 2 -35.39 -59.85 7.13
C TRP A 2 -34.02 -59.29 7.44
N VAL A 3 -33.15 -59.28 6.46
CA VAL A 3 -31.82 -58.68 6.54
C VAL A 3 -31.94 -57.18 6.16
N ARG A 4 -31.71 -56.30 7.13
CA ARG A 4 -31.61 -54.84 6.89
C ARG A 4 -30.16 -54.50 6.49
N THR A 5 -29.97 -54.11 5.24
CA THR A 5 -28.70 -53.58 4.75
C THR A 5 -28.60 -52.10 5.19
N VAL A 6 -27.65 -51.83 6.08
CA VAL A 6 -27.31 -50.43 6.48
C VAL A 6 -26.28 -49.90 5.51
N CYS A 7 -26.67 -48.92 4.72
CA CYS A 7 -25.78 -48.20 3.79
C CYS A 7 -25.07 -47.09 4.57
N PHE A 8 -23.76 -47.28 4.87
CA PHE A 8 -22.91 -46.22 5.43
C PHE A 8 -22.47 -45.29 4.31
N CYS A 9 -23.09 -44.09 4.22
CA CYS A 9 -22.58 -42.99 3.39
C CYS A 9 -21.39 -42.35 4.10
N PHE A 10 -20.17 -42.66 3.63
CA PHE A 10 -18.99 -41.87 3.98
C PHE A 10 -19.07 -40.49 3.33
N PHE A 11 -19.39 -39.50 4.12
CA PHE A 11 -19.19 -38.09 3.73
C PHE A 11 -17.69 -37.79 3.83
N SER A 12 -17.00 -37.87 2.70
CA SER A 12 -15.63 -37.33 2.58
C SER A 12 -15.72 -35.79 2.60
N TYR A 13 -15.42 -35.22 3.74
CA TYR A 13 -15.14 -33.75 3.81
C TYR A 13 -13.82 -33.53 3.07
N LEU A 14 -13.93 -33.07 1.83
CA LEU A 14 -12.85 -32.43 1.14
C LEU A 14 -12.58 -31.09 1.85
N PHE A 15 -11.60 -31.08 2.74
CA PHE A 15 -10.94 -29.84 3.15
C PHE A 15 -10.28 -29.27 1.90
N ALA A 16 -10.94 -28.32 1.25
CA ALA A 16 -10.28 -27.39 0.35
C ALA A 16 -9.36 -26.54 1.22
N GLY A 17 -8.13 -27.02 1.46
CA GLY A 17 -7.06 -26.20 1.98
C GLY A 17 -6.89 -25.06 0.97
N GLU A 18 -6.95 -23.82 1.42
CA GLU A 18 -6.51 -22.67 0.63
C GLU A 18 -5.08 -22.97 0.19
N ILE A 19 -4.92 -23.32 -1.08
CA ILE A 19 -3.61 -23.47 -1.72
C ILE A 19 -3.08 -22.04 -1.79
N GLY A 20 -2.19 -21.66 -0.87
CA GLY A 20 -1.44 -20.42 -0.99
C GLY A 20 -0.89 -20.35 -2.42
N ALA A 21 -1.11 -19.24 -3.11
CA ALA A 21 -0.70 -19.08 -4.51
C ALA A 21 0.76 -19.49 -4.63
N ALA A 22 1.05 -20.45 -5.53
CA ALA A 22 2.42 -20.95 -5.72
C ALA A 22 3.30 -19.76 -6.12
N ILE A 23 4.48 -19.66 -5.50
CA ILE A 23 5.45 -18.60 -5.81
C ILE A 23 5.83 -18.74 -7.27
N PRO A 24 5.70 -17.68 -8.11
CA PRO A 24 6.08 -17.76 -9.52
C PRO A 24 7.55 -18.14 -9.68
N ALA A 25 7.87 -18.96 -10.67
CA ALA A 25 9.25 -19.42 -10.92
C ALA A 25 10.24 -18.25 -11.10
N ASP A 26 9.78 -17.13 -11.64
CA ASP A 26 10.56 -15.90 -11.79
C ASP A 26 11.00 -15.29 -10.44
N PHE A 27 10.41 -15.72 -9.33
CA PHE A 27 10.74 -15.27 -7.97
C PHE A 27 11.37 -16.38 -7.12
N ILE A 28 11.86 -17.43 -7.76
CA ILE A 28 12.74 -18.42 -7.14
C ILE A 28 14.18 -18.10 -7.56
N PHE A 29 15.06 -17.98 -6.59
CA PHE A 29 16.49 -17.78 -6.76
C PHE A 29 17.26 -18.72 -5.86
N HIS A 30 18.18 -19.54 -6.40
CA HIS A 30 18.88 -20.62 -5.69
C HIS A 30 17.91 -21.52 -4.87
N ASP A 31 16.84 -22.01 -5.53
CA ASP A 31 15.80 -22.90 -4.98
C ASP A 31 15.02 -22.33 -3.77
N LYS A 32 15.07 -21.02 -3.56
CA LYS A 32 14.33 -20.29 -2.51
C LYS A 32 13.58 -19.11 -3.08
N PRO A 33 12.51 -18.65 -2.42
CA PRO A 33 11.91 -17.36 -2.73
C PRO A 33 12.96 -16.26 -2.70
N VAL A 34 12.86 -15.28 -3.59
CA VAL A 34 13.69 -14.07 -3.52
C VAL A 34 13.61 -13.48 -2.12
N ASP A 35 14.75 -13.12 -1.56
CA ASP A 35 14.84 -12.60 -0.20
C ASP A 35 14.08 -11.26 -0.09
N ALA A 36 13.23 -11.11 0.94
CA ALA A 36 12.37 -9.95 1.10
C ALA A 36 13.16 -8.63 1.31
N LEU A 37 14.37 -8.69 1.87
CA LEU A 37 15.24 -7.53 2.01
C LEU A 37 15.73 -6.98 0.67
N CYS A 38 15.69 -7.79 -0.41
CA CYS A 38 15.98 -7.29 -1.75
C CYS A 38 15.00 -6.18 -2.20
N PHE A 39 13.81 -6.11 -1.57
CA PHE A 39 12.78 -5.11 -1.84
C PHE A 39 12.70 -4.01 -0.78
N PHE A 40 13.60 -3.99 0.21
CA PHE A 40 13.64 -2.98 1.26
C PHE A 40 14.52 -1.79 0.88
N ASN A 41 15.76 -2.06 0.47
CA ASN A 41 16.77 -1.04 0.15
C ASN A 41 17.01 -0.94 -1.36
N MET A 42 15.92 -0.75 -2.14
CA MET A 42 16.02 -0.66 -3.60
C MET A 42 16.60 0.69 -4.03
N GLU A 43 17.71 0.65 -4.75
CA GLU A 43 18.23 1.80 -5.48
C GLU A 43 17.96 1.61 -6.98
N GLY A 44 17.14 2.53 -7.57
CA GLY A 44 16.81 2.48 -8.99
C GLY A 44 15.76 1.44 -9.35
N ASN A 45 15.78 0.98 -10.61
CA ASN A 45 14.75 0.12 -11.20
C ASN A 45 15.21 -1.32 -11.44
N GLU A 46 16.39 -1.70 -10.99
CA GLU A 46 16.95 -3.05 -11.15
C GLU A 46 17.47 -3.57 -9.81
N ILE A 47 17.22 -4.84 -9.54
CA ILE A 47 17.76 -5.56 -8.37
C ILE A 47 18.67 -6.67 -8.87
N ASP A 48 19.94 -6.66 -8.45
CA ASP A 48 20.83 -7.80 -8.56
C ASP A 48 20.67 -8.72 -7.35
N LEU A 49 20.11 -9.90 -7.57
CA LEU A 49 19.82 -10.88 -6.53
C LEU A 49 21.06 -11.47 -5.88
N ASN A 50 22.24 -11.30 -6.48
CA ASN A 50 23.52 -11.69 -5.88
C ASN A 50 24.04 -10.63 -4.89
N GLN A 51 23.52 -9.41 -4.94
CA GLN A 51 24.00 -8.27 -4.15
C GLN A 51 23.02 -7.82 -3.06
N CYS A 52 21.91 -8.51 -2.88
CA CYS A 52 20.87 -8.13 -1.92
C CYS A 52 20.48 -9.30 -0.98
N GLY A 53 19.62 -9.00 0.00
CA GLY A 53 19.08 -9.97 0.93
C GLY A 53 19.84 -10.08 2.25
N LEU A 54 19.29 -10.88 3.18
CA LEU A 54 19.75 -10.99 4.57
C LEU A 54 21.25 -11.27 4.70
N ALA A 55 21.80 -12.11 3.83
CA ALA A 55 23.23 -12.48 3.87
C ALA A 55 24.18 -11.31 3.50
N LYS A 56 23.67 -10.23 2.93
CA LYS A 56 24.43 -9.04 2.56
C LYS A 56 24.33 -7.91 3.59
N GLU A 57 23.25 -7.87 4.34
CA GLU A 57 22.90 -6.77 5.24
C GLU A 57 23.37 -6.98 6.69
N ASN A 58 24.03 -8.07 7.04
CA ASN A 58 24.43 -8.42 8.41
C ASN A 58 23.27 -8.45 9.44
N TYR A 59 22.03 -8.46 8.98
CA TYR A 59 20.86 -8.49 9.86
C TYR A 59 20.59 -9.90 10.38
N VAL A 60 19.90 -9.97 11.51
CA VAL A 60 19.53 -11.24 12.15
C VAL A 60 18.02 -11.47 11.98
N MET A 61 17.64 -12.61 11.38
CA MET A 61 16.22 -12.99 11.30
C MET A 61 15.64 -13.23 12.69
N LYS A 62 14.46 -12.65 12.97
CA LYS A 62 13.74 -12.73 14.26
C LYS A 62 12.42 -13.50 14.19
N GLY A 63 12.14 -14.16 13.07
CA GLY A 63 10.93 -14.94 12.86
C GLY A 63 9.98 -14.31 11.85
N GLN A 64 8.71 -14.78 11.84
CA GLN A 64 7.72 -14.40 10.86
C GLN A 64 6.41 -13.95 11.53
N ASN A 65 5.73 -13.00 10.93
CA ASN A 65 4.38 -12.62 11.32
C ASN A 65 3.38 -13.64 10.73
N SER A 66 2.82 -14.49 11.58
CA SER A 66 1.90 -15.57 11.18
C SER A 66 0.66 -15.05 10.43
N LYS A 67 0.16 -13.86 10.77
CA LYS A 67 -0.99 -13.25 10.10
C LYS A 67 -0.62 -12.88 8.65
N LEU A 68 0.51 -12.21 8.43
CA LEU A 68 0.97 -11.87 7.07
C LEU A 68 1.23 -13.11 6.23
N ILE A 69 1.85 -14.14 6.82
CA ILE A 69 2.06 -15.43 6.12
C ILE A 69 0.72 -16.06 5.73
N ALA A 70 -0.27 -16.07 6.63
CA ALA A 70 -1.61 -16.58 6.32
C ALA A 70 -2.34 -15.75 5.24
N GLU A 71 -2.03 -14.48 5.12
CA GLU A 71 -2.51 -13.59 4.04
C GLU A 71 -1.75 -13.78 2.71
N GLY A 72 -0.77 -14.69 2.65
CA GLY A 72 0.01 -15.03 1.46
C GLY A 72 1.22 -14.12 1.23
N PHE A 73 1.69 -13.41 2.23
CA PHE A 73 2.96 -12.68 2.15
C PHE A 73 4.16 -13.63 2.33
N ILE A 74 5.26 -13.26 1.71
CA ILE A 74 6.58 -13.89 1.86
C ILE A 74 7.47 -12.87 2.55
N GLY A 75 8.18 -13.28 3.61
CA GLY A 75 9.09 -12.39 4.32
C GLY A 75 9.26 -12.75 5.78
N TYR A 76 9.88 -11.86 6.53
CA TYR A 76 10.27 -12.08 7.91
C TYR A 76 10.53 -10.77 8.66
N ASN A 77 10.56 -10.86 9.97
CA ASN A 77 11.07 -9.83 10.87
C ASN A 77 12.58 -10.00 11.02
N TRP A 78 13.29 -8.89 11.11
CA TRP A 78 14.74 -8.85 11.23
C TRP A 78 15.19 -7.78 12.23
N GLN A 79 16.41 -7.86 12.66
CA GLN A 79 17.05 -6.89 13.54
C GLN A 79 18.43 -6.56 13.01
N ASP A 80 18.74 -5.28 12.98
CA ASP A 80 20.08 -4.79 12.79
C ASP A 80 20.83 -4.91 14.12
N PRO A 81 21.91 -5.68 14.20
CA PRO A 81 22.68 -5.85 15.44
C PRO A 81 23.39 -4.56 15.89
N GLU A 82 23.57 -3.57 15.01
CA GLU A 82 24.18 -2.29 15.34
C GLU A 82 23.21 -1.34 16.07
N PHE A 83 21.90 -1.58 15.95
CA PHE A 83 20.88 -0.81 16.66
C PHE A 83 20.35 -1.60 17.87
N SER A 84 20.03 -0.88 18.95
CA SER A 84 19.61 -1.43 20.23
C SER A 84 18.52 -2.52 20.12
N ASP A 85 18.49 -3.44 21.08
CA ASP A 85 17.64 -4.65 21.14
C ASP A 85 16.12 -4.44 20.94
N SER A 86 15.64 -3.21 20.91
CA SER A 86 14.22 -2.88 20.83
C SER A 86 13.67 -2.62 19.41
N ALA A 87 14.52 -2.34 18.43
CA ALA A 87 14.08 -1.97 17.10
C ALA A 87 14.12 -3.15 16.14
N GLN A 88 12.98 -3.84 15.96
CA GLN A 88 12.84 -4.89 14.95
C GLN A 88 12.25 -4.32 13.67
N GLY A 89 13.00 -4.47 12.57
CA GLY A 89 12.49 -4.25 11.24
C GLY A 89 11.71 -5.45 10.72
N TYR A 90 11.05 -5.26 9.61
CA TYR A 90 10.43 -6.35 8.85
C TYR A 90 10.40 -6.02 7.36
N SER A 91 10.42 -7.07 6.55
CA SER A 91 10.28 -6.99 5.11
C SER A 91 9.40 -8.14 4.62
N TYR A 92 8.32 -7.79 3.96
CA TYR A 92 7.35 -8.72 3.39
C TYR A 92 6.95 -8.27 1.99
N TYR A 93 6.59 -9.23 1.15
CA TYR A 93 6.03 -8.95 -0.16
C TYR A 93 4.97 -9.98 -0.55
N LYS A 94 4.10 -9.61 -1.48
CA LYS A 94 3.07 -10.47 -2.06
C LYS A 94 2.95 -10.22 -3.56
N PHE A 95 2.67 -11.28 -4.32
CA PHE A 95 2.49 -11.20 -5.77
C PHE A 95 1.03 -11.20 -6.16
N PHE A 96 0.78 -10.52 -7.28
CA PHE A 96 -0.44 -10.64 -8.05
C PHE A 96 -0.06 -10.77 -9.53
N ASN A 97 -0.86 -11.51 -10.31
CA ASN A 97 -0.55 -11.76 -11.72
C ASN A 97 -0.92 -10.52 -12.56
N ALA A 98 0.06 -9.93 -13.26
CA ALA A 98 -0.15 -8.80 -14.17
C ALA A 98 -0.23 -9.21 -15.64
N GLY A 99 0.16 -10.46 -15.96
CA GLY A 99 0.21 -10.97 -17.32
C GLY A 99 1.27 -12.06 -17.50
N GLU A 100 1.63 -12.34 -18.73
CA GLU A 100 2.67 -13.34 -19.01
C GLU A 100 4.03 -12.84 -18.50
N LYS A 101 4.60 -13.55 -17.49
CA LYS A 101 5.89 -13.23 -16.84
C LYS A 101 5.99 -11.79 -16.31
N LEU A 102 4.87 -11.19 -16.00
CA LEU A 102 4.75 -9.87 -15.44
C LEU A 102 3.90 -9.93 -14.17
N TYR A 103 4.34 -9.28 -13.11
CA TYR A 103 3.69 -9.38 -11.80
C TYR A 103 3.56 -8.00 -11.17
N TRP A 104 2.48 -7.78 -10.44
CA TRP A 104 2.43 -6.71 -9.46
C TRP A 104 3.00 -7.25 -8.14
N LEU A 105 4.01 -6.58 -7.64
CA LEU A 105 4.65 -6.88 -6.37
C LEU A 105 4.22 -5.84 -5.35
N TYR A 106 3.49 -6.26 -4.33
CA TYR A 106 3.17 -5.42 -3.18
C TYR A 106 4.18 -5.66 -2.08
N THR A 107 4.85 -4.61 -1.62
CA THR A 107 5.86 -4.64 -0.55
C THR A 107 5.37 -3.96 0.70
N LEU A 108 5.76 -4.48 1.86
CA LEU A 108 5.46 -3.97 3.19
C LEU A 108 6.73 -4.02 4.03
N ASN A 109 7.30 -2.87 4.37
CA ASN A 109 8.59 -2.74 4.99
C ASN A 109 8.59 -1.80 6.20
N SER A 110 9.45 -2.07 7.17
CA SER A 110 9.79 -1.15 8.26
C SER A 110 11.23 -1.37 8.69
N GLY A 111 11.96 -0.29 8.93
CA GLY A 111 13.35 -0.33 9.43
C GLY A 111 13.45 -0.44 10.95
N GLY A 112 12.37 -0.79 11.67
CA GLY A 112 12.35 -0.89 13.13
C GLY A 112 11.96 0.39 13.87
N GLY A 113 11.81 1.51 13.16
CA GLY A 113 11.21 2.75 13.69
C GLY A 113 9.68 2.76 13.57
N THR A 114 9.08 3.94 13.58
CA THR A 114 7.62 4.11 13.42
C THR A 114 7.14 4.11 11.97
N GLY A 115 8.05 4.15 10.99
CA GLY A 115 7.75 4.13 9.56
C GLY A 115 7.21 2.77 9.10
N VAL A 116 6.17 2.80 8.27
CA VAL A 116 5.58 1.63 7.60
C VAL A 116 5.45 1.94 6.13
N PHE A 117 6.40 1.46 5.36
CA PHE A 117 6.53 1.75 3.94
C PHE A 117 5.85 0.65 3.13
N THR A 118 4.98 1.05 2.25
CA THR A 118 4.28 0.15 1.34
C THR A 118 4.44 0.63 -0.09
N ALA A 119 4.62 -0.30 -1.03
CA ALA A 119 4.70 0.06 -2.44
C ALA A 119 4.13 -1.05 -3.34
N ILE A 120 3.67 -0.67 -4.52
CA ILE A 120 3.34 -1.57 -5.62
C ILE A 120 4.33 -1.31 -6.75
N HIS A 121 4.96 -2.38 -7.19
CA HIS A 121 5.87 -2.38 -8.31
C HIS A 121 5.34 -3.30 -9.41
N LEU A 122 5.51 -2.90 -10.66
CA LEU A 122 5.46 -3.82 -11.77
C LEU A 122 6.82 -4.49 -11.89
N VAL A 123 6.87 -5.82 -11.84
CA VAL A 123 8.14 -6.55 -11.78
C VAL A 123 8.20 -7.67 -12.81
N LYS A 124 9.37 -7.85 -13.40
CA LYS A 124 9.70 -8.98 -14.30
C LYS A 124 11.14 -9.44 -14.11
N ARG A 125 11.38 -10.71 -14.36
CA ARG A 125 12.74 -11.25 -14.47
C ARG A 125 13.38 -10.76 -15.77
N LYS A 126 14.52 -10.08 -15.69
CA LYS A 126 15.30 -9.59 -16.85
C LYS A 126 16.39 -10.57 -17.24
N LYS A 127 17.07 -11.16 -16.24
CA LYS A 127 18.13 -12.19 -16.38
C LYS A 127 17.98 -13.17 -15.21
N ALA A 128 18.80 -14.23 -15.20
CA ALA A 128 18.77 -15.23 -14.15
C ALA A 128 18.91 -14.64 -12.73
N ASP A 129 19.62 -13.53 -12.60
CA ASP A 129 19.98 -12.87 -11.35
C ASP A 129 19.48 -11.40 -11.26
N ILE A 130 18.77 -10.88 -12.29
CA ILE A 130 18.31 -9.49 -12.32
C ILE A 130 16.80 -9.42 -12.42
N LEU A 131 16.18 -8.69 -11.48
CA LEU A 131 14.81 -8.22 -11.55
C LEU A 131 14.78 -6.78 -12.07
N ASN A 132 13.82 -6.47 -12.93
CA ASN A 132 13.48 -5.11 -13.33
C ASN A 132 12.16 -4.72 -12.69
N LEU A 133 12.13 -3.55 -12.06
CA LEU A 133 10.97 -3.03 -11.33
C LEU A 133 10.61 -1.62 -11.82
N GLU A 134 9.32 -1.36 -11.85
CA GLU A 134 8.77 -0.02 -12.05
C GLU A 134 7.80 0.27 -10.90
N THR A 135 8.10 1.29 -10.09
CA THR A 135 7.24 1.67 -8.96
C THR A 135 6.02 2.42 -9.48
N LEU A 136 4.83 1.88 -9.20
CA LEU A 136 3.55 2.46 -9.60
C LEU A 136 2.96 3.37 -8.53
N ALA A 137 3.08 2.99 -7.27
CA ALA A 137 2.57 3.74 -6.11
C ALA A 137 3.30 3.31 -4.84
N GLY A 138 3.32 4.15 -3.83
CA GLY A 138 3.88 3.81 -2.51
C GLY A 138 4.03 5.01 -1.61
N GLY A 139 4.29 4.74 -0.33
CA GLY A 139 4.51 5.77 0.67
C GLY A 139 4.55 5.22 2.10
N ASP A 140 4.58 6.14 3.08
CA ASP A 140 4.62 5.82 4.51
C ASP A 140 3.31 6.19 5.20
N ARG A 141 2.56 5.20 5.68
CA ARG A 141 1.34 5.39 6.48
C ARG A 141 0.38 6.41 5.84
N CYS A 142 0.17 7.60 6.46
CA CYS A 142 -0.72 8.64 5.91
C CYS A 142 -0.15 9.40 4.72
N ASN A 143 1.16 9.34 4.52
CA ASN A 143 1.84 9.98 3.41
C ASN A 143 2.01 8.98 2.25
N GLY A 144 0.91 8.68 1.57
CA GLY A 144 0.89 7.79 0.42
C GLY A 144 0.90 6.28 0.74
N GLY A 145 0.85 5.87 2.01
CA GLY A 145 0.85 4.44 2.36
C GLY A 145 -0.36 3.70 1.80
N LEU A 146 -0.10 2.50 1.26
CA LEU A 146 -1.10 1.69 0.54
C LEU A 146 -1.84 0.74 1.48
N GLN A 147 -3.12 0.51 1.18
CA GLN A 147 -3.99 -0.41 1.90
C GLN A 147 -4.93 -1.15 0.95
N ASN A 148 -5.56 -2.23 1.44
CA ASN A 148 -6.59 -2.98 0.74
C ASN A 148 -6.15 -3.47 -0.66
N VAL A 149 -4.88 -3.87 -0.79
CA VAL A 149 -4.34 -4.34 -2.06
C VAL A 149 -4.90 -5.72 -2.38
N SER A 150 -5.60 -5.83 -3.50
CA SER A 150 -6.26 -7.06 -3.95
C SER A 150 -6.34 -7.11 -5.47
N GLU A 151 -6.51 -8.32 -6.01
CA GLU A 151 -6.77 -8.54 -7.42
C GLU A 151 -8.26 -8.84 -7.63
N SER A 152 -8.85 -8.20 -8.64
CA SER A 152 -10.22 -8.47 -9.08
C SER A 152 -10.34 -8.24 -10.57
N ASN A 153 -10.89 -9.23 -11.31
CA ASN A 153 -11.12 -9.14 -12.76
C ASN A 153 -9.87 -8.70 -13.55
N HIS A 154 -8.71 -9.29 -13.25
CA HIS A 154 -7.42 -8.96 -13.88
C HIS A 154 -6.99 -7.48 -13.71
N HIS A 155 -7.47 -6.83 -12.67
CA HIS A 155 -7.01 -5.52 -12.23
C HIS A 155 -6.46 -5.63 -10.81
N LEU A 156 -5.38 -4.94 -10.53
CA LEU A 156 -4.97 -4.69 -9.16
C LEU A 156 -5.75 -3.49 -8.64
N ILE A 157 -6.38 -3.66 -7.47
CA ILE A 157 -7.16 -2.61 -6.79
C ILE A 157 -6.47 -2.31 -5.46
N PHE A 158 -6.32 -1.03 -5.14
CA PHE A 158 -5.78 -0.60 -3.85
C PHE A 158 -6.29 0.76 -3.43
N SER A 159 -6.14 1.08 -2.16
CA SER A 159 -6.32 2.44 -1.66
C SER A 159 -5.00 3.01 -1.16
N GLN A 160 -4.85 4.32 -1.30
CA GLN A 160 -3.72 5.11 -0.84
C GLN A 160 -4.21 6.13 0.18
N ASN A 161 -3.58 6.16 1.35
CA ASN A 161 -3.89 7.16 2.36
C ASN A 161 -3.42 8.54 1.88
N LEU A 162 -4.21 9.55 2.19
CA LEU A 162 -3.96 10.94 1.84
C LEU A 162 -3.91 11.82 3.08
N THR A 163 -2.94 12.72 3.11
CA THR A 163 -2.92 13.88 4.01
C THR A 163 -3.78 15.02 3.44
N ALA A 164 -3.95 16.10 4.18
CA ALA A 164 -4.65 17.28 3.69
C ALA A 164 -3.95 17.87 2.44
N TYR A 165 -2.62 17.91 2.45
CA TYR A 165 -1.84 18.35 1.29
C TYR A 165 -2.04 17.44 0.08
N ASP A 166 -1.92 16.11 0.25
CA ASP A 166 -2.06 15.15 -0.85
C ASP A 166 -3.44 15.23 -1.49
N LEU A 167 -4.50 15.43 -0.68
CA LEU A 167 -5.87 15.56 -1.19
C LEU A 167 -6.01 16.76 -2.16
N ILE A 168 -5.40 17.90 -1.83
CA ILE A 168 -5.41 19.07 -2.71
C ILE A 168 -4.50 18.85 -3.92
N ALA A 169 -3.32 18.27 -3.71
CA ALA A 169 -2.34 18.02 -4.77
C ALA A 169 -2.84 17.01 -5.83
N LEU A 170 -3.76 16.11 -5.45
CA LEU A 170 -4.36 15.11 -6.35
C LEU A 170 -5.36 15.73 -7.35
N SER A 171 -5.77 17.00 -7.18
CA SER A 171 -6.59 17.71 -8.17
C SER A 171 -5.79 17.98 -9.44
N LYS A 172 -6.50 18.22 -10.56
CA LYS A 172 -5.84 18.52 -11.84
C LYS A 172 -5.10 19.87 -11.86
N GLU A 173 -5.51 20.80 -11.01
CA GLU A 173 -4.97 22.16 -10.95
C GLU A 173 -4.66 22.55 -9.49
N PRO A 174 -3.68 21.91 -8.84
CA PRO A 174 -3.30 22.27 -7.47
C PRO A 174 -2.74 23.69 -7.44
N ASP A 175 -2.95 24.40 -6.35
CA ASP A 175 -2.34 25.72 -6.16
C ASP A 175 -0.85 25.56 -5.79
N PRO A 176 0.09 25.98 -6.65
CA PRO A 176 1.53 25.78 -6.42
C PRO A 176 2.08 26.60 -5.25
N ARG A 177 1.30 27.54 -4.71
CA ARG A 177 1.68 28.34 -3.53
C ARG A 177 1.46 27.58 -2.23
N VAL A 178 0.59 26.56 -2.23
CA VAL A 178 0.32 25.73 -1.05
C VAL A 178 1.44 24.72 -0.87
N LYS A 179 2.11 24.78 0.27
CA LYS A 179 3.28 23.93 0.57
C LYS A 179 2.92 22.82 1.54
N ALA A 180 3.47 21.63 1.26
CA ALA A 180 3.45 20.52 2.21
C ALA A 180 4.16 20.92 3.51
N TYR A 181 3.66 20.46 4.64
CA TYR A 181 4.15 20.69 6.00
C TYR A 181 4.00 22.16 6.50
N ASP A 182 4.20 23.17 5.67
CA ASP A 182 4.12 24.58 6.07
C ASP A 182 2.65 25.04 6.13
N ASP A 183 1.91 24.80 5.07
CA ASP A 183 0.54 25.31 4.89
C ASP A 183 -0.51 24.25 5.18
N LEU A 184 -0.32 23.03 4.67
CA LEU A 184 -1.18 21.89 4.90
C LEU A 184 -0.40 20.68 5.44
N ALA A 185 -1.04 19.95 6.34
CA ALA A 185 -0.47 18.74 6.92
C ALA A 185 -0.14 17.71 5.83
N ALA A 186 1.11 17.22 5.89
CA ALA A 186 1.65 16.19 5.01
C ALA A 186 2.41 15.11 5.79
N CYS A 187 2.09 14.89 7.06
CA CYS A 187 2.81 14.00 7.95
C CYS A 187 2.27 12.57 7.92
N ALA A 188 3.14 11.62 8.26
CA ALA A 188 2.82 10.19 8.23
C ALA A 188 1.74 9.71 9.22
N ILE A 189 1.21 10.60 10.09
CA ILE A 189 0.09 10.34 11.01
C ILE A 189 -1.12 11.25 10.77
N CYS A 190 -1.10 12.05 9.70
CA CYS A 190 -2.10 13.08 9.39
C CYS A 190 -3.10 12.62 8.33
N CYS A 191 -3.57 11.37 8.38
CA CYS A 191 -4.56 10.88 7.42
C CYS A 191 -5.87 11.65 7.50
N VAL A 192 -6.38 12.09 6.36
CA VAL A 192 -7.71 12.69 6.26
C VAL A 192 -8.62 11.96 5.28
N ALA A 193 -8.07 11.27 4.28
CA ALA A 193 -8.84 10.62 3.23
C ALA A 193 -8.11 9.40 2.65
N LYS A 194 -8.78 8.67 1.74
CA LYS A 194 -8.21 7.58 0.97
C LYS A 194 -8.55 7.74 -0.51
N ALA A 195 -7.54 7.72 -1.38
CA ALA A 195 -7.74 7.60 -2.82
C ALA A 195 -7.79 6.13 -3.24
N TYR A 196 -8.71 5.78 -4.12
CA TYR A 196 -8.85 4.43 -4.67
C TYR A 196 -8.38 4.40 -6.12
N TYR A 197 -7.62 3.36 -6.43
CA TYR A 197 -7.00 3.17 -7.74
C TYR A 197 -7.22 1.76 -8.26
N LYS A 198 -7.14 1.66 -9.58
CA LYS A 198 -7.08 0.40 -10.33
C LYS A 198 -5.86 0.43 -11.25
N VAL A 199 -5.15 -0.69 -11.34
CA VAL A 199 -4.09 -0.89 -12.33
C VAL A 199 -4.57 -1.96 -13.29
N ASP A 200 -4.58 -1.65 -14.58
CA ASP A 200 -4.98 -2.61 -15.61
C ASP A 200 -3.78 -3.49 -16.08
N SER A 201 -4.06 -4.46 -16.93
CA SER A 201 -3.05 -5.38 -17.49
C SER A 201 -1.93 -4.68 -18.28
N ASN A 202 -2.14 -3.43 -18.68
CA ASN A 202 -1.11 -2.61 -19.35
C ASN A 202 -0.32 -1.76 -18.35
N ALA A 203 -0.42 -2.05 -17.05
CA ALA A 203 0.18 -1.31 -15.94
C ALA A 203 -0.26 0.16 -15.86
N GLN A 204 -1.40 0.52 -16.45
CA GLN A 204 -1.92 1.86 -16.37
C GLN A 204 -2.65 2.08 -15.05
N LEU A 205 -2.12 3.00 -14.25
CA LEU A 205 -2.73 3.45 -13.00
C LEU A 205 -3.92 4.36 -13.32
N LYS A 206 -5.12 3.98 -12.87
CA LYS A 206 -6.35 4.74 -13.05
C LYS A 206 -6.91 5.13 -11.69
N PHE A 207 -7.06 6.44 -11.48
CA PHE A 207 -7.78 6.98 -10.34
C PHE A 207 -9.28 6.64 -10.47
N ASP A 208 -9.89 6.18 -9.37
CA ASP A 208 -11.32 5.86 -9.30
C ASP A 208 -12.09 6.95 -8.54
N TYR A 209 -11.79 7.11 -7.25
CA TYR A 209 -12.39 8.16 -6.40
C TYR A 209 -11.55 8.38 -5.14
N VAL A 210 -11.88 9.46 -4.41
CA VAL A 210 -11.44 9.66 -3.02
C VAL A 210 -12.60 9.41 -2.08
N ASP A 211 -12.33 8.72 -0.97
CA ASP A 211 -13.22 8.61 0.18
C ASP A 211 -12.71 9.53 1.31
N LEU A 212 -13.52 10.52 1.67
CA LEU A 212 -13.22 11.45 2.77
C LEU A 212 -13.45 10.82 4.15
N GLY A 213 -14.00 9.59 4.20
CA GLY A 213 -14.25 8.88 5.45
C GLY A 213 -15.38 9.49 6.27
N THR A 214 -15.25 9.39 7.60
CA THR A 214 -16.31 9.73 8.55
C THR A 214 -15.88 10.74 9.62
N ILE A 215 -14.78 11.49 9.40
CA ILE A 215 -14.34 12.52 10.35
C ILE A 215 -15.46 13.56 10.50
N ALA A 216 -15.98 13.73 11.70
CA ALA A 216 -17.14 14.58 11.98
C ALA A 216 -16.79 15.88 12.70
N ASP A 217 -15.58 15.98 13.29
CA ASP A 217 -15.12 17.15 14.06
C ASP A 217 -13.72 17.58 13.60
N THR A 218 -13.52 18.87 13.39
CA THR A 218 -12.21 19.45 13.06
C THR A 218 -11.15 19.19 14.13
N LYS A 219 -11.54 18.88 15.37
CA LYS A 219 -10.62 18.50 16.44
C LYS A 219 -9.89 17.18 16.20
N GLU A 220 -10.44 16.30 15.34
CA GLU A 220 -9.84 15.04 14.93
C GLU A 220 -8.82 15.24 13.79
N MET A 221 -8.70 16.46 13.27
CA MET A 221 -7.86 16.79 12.13
C MET A 221 -6.60 17.56 12.59
N PRO A 222 -5.51 17.53 11.79
CA PRO A 222 -4.33 18.33 12.04
C PRO A 222 -4.68 19.81 12.21
N ASN A 223 -3.97 20.50 13.10
CA ASN A 223 -4.11 21.95 13.32
C ASN A 223 -2.72 22.59 13.22
N GLN A 224 -2.42 23.27 12.11
CA GLN A 224 -1.13 23.90 11.88
C GLN A 224 -1.26 25.30 11.25
N GLY A 225 -2.30 26.07 11.63
CA GLY A 225 -2.47 27.45 11.18
C GLY A 225 -3.77 27.72 10.46
N ALA A 226 -3.88 28.94 9.91
CA ALA A 226 -5.14 29.44 9.34
C ALA A 226 -5.56 28.67 8.10
N LEU A 227 -4.61 28.32 7.21
CA LEU A 227 -4.92 27.61 5.97
C LEU A 227 -5.41 26.18 6.26
N GLN A 228 -4.74 25.46 7.19
CA GLN A 228 -5.19 24.13 7.64
C GLN A 228 -6.57 24.22 8.31
N SER A 229 -6.81 25.21 9.16
CA SER A 229 -8.11 25.39 9.81
C SER A 229 -9.24 25.65 8.82
N CYS A 230 -8.98 26.45 7.78
CA CYS A 230 -9.93 26.67 6.68
C CYS A 230 -10.19 25.38 5.89
N PHE A 231 -9.14 24.63 5.56
CA PHE A 231 -9.27 23.31 4.94
C PHE A 231 -10.16 22.38 5.78
N ASN A 232 -9.91 22.28 7.09
CA ASN A 232 -10.66 21.40 7.99
C ASN A 232 -12.16 21.76 7.99
N GLN A 233 -12.51 23.05 8.04
CA GLN A 233 -13.91 23.51 7.99
C GLN A 233 -14.58 23.15 6.65
N LEU A 234 -13.87 23.39 5.53
CA LEU A 234 -14.37 23.02 4.21
C LEU A 234 -14.57 21.51 4.09
N PHE A 235 -13.60 20.72 4.53
CA PHE A 235 -13.62 19.25 4.53
C PHE A 235 -14.84 18.69 5.27
N ILE A 236 -15.05 19.13 6.52
CA ILE A 236 -16.22 18.73 7.32
C ILE A 236 -17.54 19.17 6.66
N SER A 237 -17.58 20.38 6.06
CA SER A 237 -18.78 20.85 5.37
C SER A 237 -19.16 19.96 4.18
N TYR A 238 -18.17 19.39 3.47
CA TYR A 238 -18.43 18.46 2.37
C TYR A 238 -19.00 17.13 2.87
N ILE A 239 -18.44 16.57 3.94
CA ILE A 239 -18.96 15.34 4.56
C ILE A 239 -20.38 15.55 5.07
N ALA A 240 -20.63 16.66 5.79
CA ALA A 240 -21.94 16.99 6.33
C ALA A 240 -23.01 17.20 5.23
N ALA A 241 -22.61 17.64 4.03
CA ALA A 241 -23.47 17.76 2.87
C ALA A 241 -23.68 16.41 2.11
N GLY A 242 -23.15 15.29 2.62
CA GLY A 242 -23.27 13.97 2.00
C GLY A 242 -22.26 13.69 0.87
N ASN A 243 -21.26 14.55 0.69
CA ASN A 243 -20.23 14.43 -0.36
C ASN A 243 -18.98 13.70 0.17
N SER A 244 -19.14 12.51 0.73
CA SER A 244 -18.00 11.72 1.25
C SER A 244 -17.17 11.03 0.17
N LYS A 245 -17.70 10.85 -1.05
CA LYS A 245 -16.97 10.29 -2.19
C LYS A 245 -16.77 11.32 -3.28
N LEU A 246 -15.51 11.57 -3.62
CA LEU A 246 -15.13 12.54 -4.65
C LEU A 246 -14.58 11.82 -5.89
N THR A 247 -15.29 11.93 -7.02
CA THR A 247 -14.74 11.61 -8.34
C THR A 247 -13.70 12.65 -8.74
N GLN A 248 -12.98 12.45 -9.85
CA GLN A 248 -12.00 13.46 -10.33
C GLN A 248 -12.64 14.85 -10.49
N ASN A 249 -13.88 14.94 -11.00
CA ASN A 249 -14.55 16.23 -11.21
C ASN A 249 -14.90 16.89 -9.87
N THR A 250 -15.52 16.17 -8.95
CA THR A 250 -15.89 16.71 -7.63
C THR A 250 -14.66 16.97 -6.73
N LEU A 251 -13.55 16.24 -6.93
CA LEU A 251 -12.27 16.56 -6.30
C LEU A 251 -11.70 17.88 -6.82
N ASN A 252 -11.77 18.12 -8.14
CA ASN A 252 -11.36 19.40 -8.72
C ASN A 252 -12.24 20.57 -8.22
N GLU A 253 -13.55 20.36 -8.07
CA GLU A 253 -14.46 21.35 -7.48
C GLU A 253 -14.12 21.64 -6.01
N PHE A 254 -13.81 20.60 -5.23
CA PHE A 254 -13.34 20.74 -3.84
C PHE A 254 -12.07 21.60 -3.77
N ALA A 255 -11.06 21.26 -4.58
CA ALA A 255 -9.79 21.99 -4.62
C ALA A 255 -9.97 23.44 -5.11
N ALA A 256 -10.82 23.69 -6.12
CA ALA A 256 -11.15 25.03 -6.57
C ALA A 256 -11.83 25.86 -5.48
N LYS A 257 -12.76 25.28 -4.74
CA LYS A 257 -13.42 25.92 -3.60
C LYS A 257 -12.44 26.22 -2.47
N PHE A 258 -11.53 25.27 -2.15
CA PHE A 258 -10.44 25.51 -1.21
C PHE A 258 -9.59 26.70 -1.63
N LYS A 259 -9.14 26.75 -2.89
CA LYS A 259 -8.37 27.85 -3.45
C LYS A 259 -9.13 29.18 -3.35
N GLN A 260 -10.42 29.20 -3.70
CA GLN A 260 -11.24 30.40 -3.65
C GLN A 260 -11.46 30.92 -2.23
N THR A 261 -11.66 30.02 -1.26
CA THR A 261 -12.09 30.37 0.09
C THR A 261 -10.91 30.56 1.03
N CYS A 262 -9.90 29.68 0.95
CA CYS A 262 -8.84 29.60 1.96
C CYS A 262 -7.57 30.34 1.55
N THR A 263 -7.14 30.30 0.27
CA THR A 263 -5.85 30.91 -0.12
C THR A 263 -5.90 32.44 -0.28
N LYS A 264 -7.06 33.07 -0.07
CA LYS A 264 -7.18 34.54 0.00
C LYS A 264 -6.90 35.12 1.39
N LEU A 265 -6.64 34.24 2.37
CA LEU A 265 -6.37 34.62 3.77
C LEU A 265 -4.90 34.99 4.03
N ASN A 266 -4.04 34.91 2.99
CA ASN A 266 -2.62 35.28 3.04
C ASN A 266 -2.35 36.57 2.29
#